data_183879b8fbb8e34643983c6231249a53
#
_entry.id   183879b8fbb8e34643983c6231249a53
#
_cell.length_a   1.000
_cell.length_b   1.000
_cell.length_c   1.000
_cell.angle_alpha   90.00
_cell.angle_beta   90.00
_cell.angle_gamma   90.00
#
_symmetry.space_group_name_H-M   'P 1'
#
loop_
_entity.id
_entity.type
_entity.pdbx_description
1 polymer ?
#
loop_
_entity_poly.entity_id
_entity_poly.type
_entity_poly.pdbx_seq_one_letter_code
_entity_poly.pdbx_strand_id
1 'polypeptide(L)'
;MSNKPETYYVPAQSSWPIVGAFALFLVAVGAGMTVQGTQSDGAVGTLGGIILAVGMLFLLYMLAGWFSNVITESLTGKYSAQITRSFRQGMSWFIFSEVMFFGAFFGALFYARMISVPWLGGADNNFMTHEVLWPSFEAIWPLTTTPGGETTQAMPWQGIPLTNTILLLLSSITLSLIHI
;
A
#
# COMPACT_ATOMS: atom_id res chain seq x y z
N MET A 1 -22.07 43.75 -4.88
CA MET A 1 -21.25 42.63 -4.36
C MET A 1 -19.86 42.75 -4.95
N SER A 2 -18.87 43.13 -4.15
CA SER A 2 -17.50 43.39 -4.61
C SER A 2 -16.83 42.07 -4.98
N ASN A 3 -16.61 41.83 -6.27
CA ASN A 3 -15.85 40.71 -6.81
C ASN A 3 -14.34 41.00 -6.54
N LYS A 4 -13.90 40.90 -5.28
CA LYS A 4 -12.47 40.82 -5.00
C LYS A 4 -12.00 39.47 -5.56
N PRO A 5 -10.95 39.45 -6.41
CA PRO A 5 -10.37 38.17 -6.83
C PRO A 5 -9.95 37.37 -5.60
N GLU A 6 -10.49 36.17 -5.42
CA GLU A 6 -10.07 35.28 -4.33
C GLU A 6 -8.58 35.00 -4.51
N THR A 7 -7.75 35.52 -3.62
CA THR A 7 -6.33 35.20 -3.62
C THR A 7 -6.14 33.72 -3.20
N TYR A 8 -5.46 32.97 -4.02
CA TYR A 8 -5.14 31.57 -3.69
C TYR A 8 -4.24 31.55 -2.45
N TYR A 9 -4.68 30.84 -1.42
CA TYR A 9 -3.88 30.66 -0.20
C TYR A 9 -2.71 29.73 -0.47
N VAL A 10 -1.50 30.19 -0.23
CA VAL A 10 -0.28 29.38 -0.26
C VAL A 10 0.12 29.11 1.18
N PRO A 11 0.16 27.83 1.62
CA PRO A 11 0.58 27.48 2.97
C PRO A 11 2.00 27.96 3.26
N ALA A 12 2.26 28.35 4.51
CA ALA A 12 3.61 28.68 4.95
C ALA A 12 4.54 27.46 4.84
N GLN A 13 5.85 27.70 4.69
CA GLN A 13 6.84 26.64 4.70
C GLN A 13 6.72 25.80 5.97
N SER A 14 6.69 24.49 5.79
CA SER A 14 6.51 23.51 6.87
C SER A 14 7.69 22.54 6.92
N SER A 15 8.05 22.12 8.13
CA SER A 15 9.07 21.08 8.33
C SER A 15 8.53 19.66 8.22
N TRP A 16 7.20 19.46 8.10
CA TRP A 16 6.58 18.14 8.05
C TRP A 16 7.10 17.24 6.94
N PRO A 17 7.38 17.73 5.71
CA PRO A 17 7.95 16.88 4.66
C PRO A 17 9.31 16.28 5.03
N ILE A 18 10.17 17.04 5.70
CA ILE A 18 11.50 16.56 6.15
C ILE A 18 11.31 15.49 7.24
N VAL A 19 10.45 15.77 8.23
CA VAL A 19 10.12 14.79 9.30
C VAL A 19 9.54 13.51 8.69
N GLY A 20 8.63 13.64 7.72
CA GLY A 20 8.04 12.51 7.01
C GLY A 20 9.06 11.69 6.22
N ALA A 21 9.97 12.34 5.51
CA ALA A 21 11.03 11.66 4.78
C ALA A 21 11.94 10.85 5.72
N PHE A 22 12.33 11.43 6.86
CA PHE A 22 13.13 10.74 7.87
C PHE A 22 12.37 9.58 8.52
N ALA A 23 11.10 9.77 8.85
CA ALA A 23 10.24 8.73 9.39
C ALA A 23 10.11 7.54 8.42
N LEU A 24 9.81 7.80 7.14
CA LEU A 24 9.70 6.76 6.12
C LEU A 24 11.03 6.05 5.86
N PHE A 25 12.14 6.76 5.91
CA PHE A 25 13.47 6.15 5.82
C PHE A 25 13.70 5.14 6.96
N LEU A 26 13.40 5.51 8.20
CA LEU A 26 13.51 4.61 9.35
C LEU A 26 12.57 3.40 9.23
N VAL A 27 11.33 3.62 8.76
CA VAL A 27 10.37 2.53 8.53
C VAL A 27 10.90 1.56 7.47
N ALA A 28 11.42 2.06 6.34
CA ALA A 28 11.94 1.20 5.28
C ALA A 28 13.16 0.40 5.72
N VAL A 29 14.14 1.05 6.36
CA VAL A 29 15.34 0.39 6.88
C VAL A 29 14.99 -0.61 7.97
N GLY A 30 14.14 -0.22 8.94
CA GLY A 30 13.70 -1.09 10.03
C GLY A 30 12.96 -2.32 9.53
N ALA A 31 12.04 -2.16 8.57
CA ALA A 31 11.32 -3.26 7.94
C ALA A 31 12.29 -4.21 7.21
N GLY A 32 13.21 -3.68 6.41
CA GLY A 32 14.23 -4.48 5.71
C GLY A 32 15.09 -5.30 6.66
N MET A 33 15.61 -4.66 7.73
CA MET A 33 16.42 -5.34 8.75
C MET A 33 15.60 -6.40 9.52
N THR A 34 14.33 -6.13 9.82
CA THR A 34 13.46 -7.10 10.49
C THR A 34 13.28 -8.35 9.62
N VAL A 35 12.97 -8.18 8.34
CA VAL A 35 12.82 -9.30 7.39
C VAL A 35 14.13 -10.07 7.22
N GLN A 36 15.25 -9.36 7.08
CA GLN A 36 16.56 -10.01 6.95
C GLN A 36 16.95 -10.79 8.22
N GLY A 37 16.65 -10.25 9.38
CA GLY A 37 16.93 -10.89 10.68
C GLY A 37 16.12 -12.16 10.93
N THR A 38 14.99 -12.35 10.27
CA THR A 38 14.24 -13.61 10.34
C THR A 38 14.94 -14.77 9.63
N GLN A 39 15.87 -14.45 8.72
CA GLN A 39 16.57 -15.44 7.90
C GLN A 39 18.01 -15.72 8.36
N SER A 40 18.68 -14.77 9.04
CA SER A 40 20.12 -14.87 9.27
C SER A 40 20.58 -14.65 10.71
N ASP A 41 20.07 -13.67 11.43
CA ASP A 41 20.61 -13.30 12.74
C ASP A 41 19.56 -12.60 13.60
N GLY A 42 19.19 -13.22 14.72
CA GLY A 42 18.15 -12.68 15.61
C GLY A 42 18.46 -11.26 16.16
N ALA A 43 19.74 -10.91 16.29
CA ALA A 43 20.16 -9.58 16.75
C ALA A 43 19.84 -8.49 15.72
N VAL A 44 20.05 -8.76 14.44
CA VAL A 44 19.72 -7.83 13.32
C VAL A 44 18.21 -7.63 13.25
N GLY A 45 17.42 -8.69 13.41
CA GLY A 45 15.96 -8.62 13.45
C GLY A 45 15.43 -7.80 14.61
N THR A 46 16.00 -7.95 15.79
CA THR A 46 15.63 -7.16 17.00
C THR A 46 15.94 -5.67 16.81
N LEU A 47 17.12 -5.34 16.30
CA LEU A 47 17.49 -3.95 16.00
C LEU A 47 16.58 -3.36 14.91
N GLY A 48 16.27 -4.14 13.86
CA GLY A 48 15.33 -3.78 12.83
C GLY A 48 13.94 -3.44 13.38
N GLY A 49 13.43 -4.26 14.28
CA GLY A 49 12.15 -4.04 14.97
C GLY A 49 12.13 -2.74 15.78
N ILE A 50 13.22 -2.43 16.48
CA ILE A 50 13.34 -1.17 17.25
C ILE A 50 13.34 0.04 16.29
N ILE A 51 14.13 0.00 15.22
CA ILE A 51 14.19 1.07 14.22
C ILE A 51 12.82 1.26 13.55
N LEU A 52 12.14 0.17 13.21
CA LEU A 52 10.80 0.20 12.65
C LEU A 52 9.81 0.86 13.62
N ALA A 53 9.81 0.48 14.89
CA ALA A 53 8.94 1.08 15.90
C ALA A 53 9.20 2.58 16.07
N VAL A 54 10.46 3.00 16.13
CA VAL A 54 10.85 4.42 16.19
C VAL A 54 10.37 5.16 14.93
N GLY A 55 10.59 4.60 13.75
CA GLY A 55 10.10 5.17 12.48
C GLY A 55 8.58 5.34 12.45
N MET A 56 7.83 4.35 12.94
CA MET A 56 6.38 4.43 13.06
C MET A 56 5.92 5.53 14.04
N LEU A 57 6.60 5.69 15.17
CA LEU A 57 6.29 6.77 16.11
C LEU A 57 6.54 8.15 15.51
N PHE A 58 7.65 8.33 14.78
CA PHE A 58 7.92 9.57 14.03
C PHE A 58 6.87 9.83 12.95
N LEU A 59 6.42 8.80 12.25
CA LEU A 59 5.36 8.91 11.24
C LEU A 59 4.03 9.35 11.87
N LEU A 60 3.64 8.74 12.98
CA LEU A 60 2.43 9.11 13.72
C LEU A 60 2.51 10.55 14.25
N TYR A 61 3.66 10.95 14.79
CA TYR A 61 3.91 12.33 15.21
C TYR A 61 3.74 13.32 14.06
N MET A 62 4.36 13.02 12.92
CA MET A 62 4.26 13.86 11.71
C MET A 62 2.81 13.97 11.24
N LEU A 63 2.08 12.87 11.14
CA LEU A 63 0.67 12.87 10.72
C LEU A 63 -0.21 13.68 11.68
N ALA A 64 -0.05 13.49 12.99
CA ALA A 64 -0.83 14.22 13.98
C ALA A 64 -0.56 15.74 13.91
N GLY A 65 0.70 16.14 13.80
CA GLY A 65 1.08 17.54 13.69
C GLY A 65 0.62 18.18 12.36
N TRP A 66 0.79 17.48 11.27
CA TRP A 66 0.34 17.96 9.96
C TRP A 66 -1.17 18.13 9.90
N PHE A 67 -1.93 17.12 10.33
CA PHE A 67 -3.40 17.21 10.34
C PHE A 67 -3.89 18.29 11.31
N SER A 68 -3.24 18.49 12.46
CA SER A 68 -3.56 19.58 13.37
C SER A 68 -3.40 20.96 12.67
N ASN A 69 -2.34 21.16 11.90
CA ASN A 69 -2.15 22.38 11.13
C ASN A 69 -3.27 22.57 10.08
N VAL A 70 -3.59 21.53 9.32
CA VAL A 70 -4.66 21.57 8.31
C VAL A 70 -6.02 21.92 8.95
N ILE A 71 -6.33 21.31 10.10
CA ILE A 71 -7.57 21.61 10.85
C ILE A 71 -7.59 23.08 11.29
N THR A 72 -6.49 23.59 11.85
CA THR A 72 -6.38 24.97 12.30
C THR A 72 -6.53 25.95 11.13
N GLU A 73 -5.92 25.68 10.00
CA GLU A 73 -6.04 26.49 8.78
C GLU A 73 -7.47 26.50 8.25
N SER A 74 -8.16 25.36 8.29
CA SER A 74 -9.56 25.25 7.90
C SER A 74 -10.48 26.04 8.83
N LEU A 75 -10.31 25.90 10.15
CA LEU A 75 -11.12 26.60 11.15
C LEU A 75 -10.90 28.11 11.14
N THR A 76 -9.70 28.57 10.77
CA THR A 76 -9.41 30.01 10.63
C THR A 76 -9.91 30.62 9.32
N GLY A 77 -10.60 29.83 8.48
CA GLY A 77 -11.22 30.32 7.25
C GLY A 77 -10.22 30.72 6.15
N LYS A 78 -9.01 30.17 6.17
CA LYS A 78 -7.98 30.48 5.15
C LYS A 78 -8.25 29.81 3.80
N TYR A 79 -9.11 28.81 3.76
CA TYR A 79 -9.39 28.04 2.56
C TYR A 79 -10.48 28.70 1.70
N SER A 80 -10.11 29.04 0.47
CA SER A 80 -11.04 29.54 -0.55
C SER A 80 -11.78 28.39 -1.23
N ALA A 81 -12.84 28.70 -1.97
CA ALA A 81 -13.56 27.73 -2.80
C ALA A 81 -12.64 27.03 -3.83
N GLN A 82 -11.60 27.74 -4.30
CA GLN A 82 -10.61 27.16 -5.21
C GLN A 82 -9.76 26.08 -4.53
N ILE A 83 -9.33 26.29 -3.28
CA ILE A 83 -8.57 25.28 -2.51
C ILE A 83 -9.43 24.06 -2.25
N THR A 84 -10.71 24.24 -1.87
CA THR A 84 -11.65 23.13 -1.69
C THR A 84 -11.77 22.28 -2.97
N ARG A 85 -11.79 22.93 -4.12
CA ARG A 85 -11.79 22.23 -5.42
C ARG A 85 -10.50 21.47 -5.67
N SER A 86 -9.35 22.07 -5.33
CA SER A 86 -8.03 21.41 -5.44
C SER A 86 -7.92 20.18 -4.55
N PHE A 87 -8.44 20.22 -3.31
CA PHE A 87 -8.49 19.06 -2.43
C PHE A 87 -9.37 17.93 -2.99
N ARG A 88 -10.53 18.27 -3.57
CA ARG A 88 -11.39 17.26 -4.25
C ARG A 88 -10.69 16.62 -5.44
N GLN A 89 -9.99 17.40 -6.24
CA GLN A 89 -9.19 16.87 -7.35
C GLN A 89 -8.06 15.98 -6.85
N GLY A 90 -7.35 16.39 -5.80
CA GLY A 90 -6.32 15.57 -5.15
C GLY A 90 -6.86 14.22 -4.68
N MET A 91 -8.05 14.21 -4.04
CA MET A 91 -8.69 12.96 -3.63
C MET A 91 -9.09 12.10 -4.83
N SER A 92 -9.58 12.69 -5.92
CA SER A 92 -9.92 11.95 -7.15
C SER A 92 -8.69 11.27 -7.75
N TRP A 93 -7.55 11.96 -7.78
CA TRP A 93 -6.29 11.38 -8.25
C TRP A 93 -5.76 10.29 -7.32
N PHE A 94 -5.93 10.45 -6.00
CA PHE A 94 -5.60 9.40 -5.05
C PHE A 94 -6.43 8.13 -5.29
N ILE A 95 -7.76 8.26 -5.41
CA ILE A 95 -8.65 7.14 -5.72
C ILE A 95 -8.26 6.49 -7.06
N PHE A 96 -7.92 7.30 -8.07
CA PHE A 96 -7.47 6.78 -9.36
C PHE A 96 -6.18 5.96 -9.22
N SER A 97 -5.22 6.41 -8.41
CA SER A 97 -3.98 5.65 -8.15
C SER A 97 -4.25 4.30 -7.49
N GLU A 98 -5.20 4.25 -6.55
CA GLU A 98 -5.62 2.99 -5.91
C GLU A 98 -6.27 2.03 -6.90
N VAL A 99 -7.14 2.54 -7.78
CA VAL A 99 -7.74 1.73 -8.86
C VAL A 99 -6.68 1.15 -9.78
N MET A 100 -5.67 1.95 -10.15
CA MET A 100 -4.55 1.49 -10.99
C MET A 100 -3.69 0.46 -10.25
N PHE A 101 -3.44 0.64 -8.96
CA PHE A 101 -2.72 -0.32 -8.12
C PHE A 101 -3.42 -1.67 -8.11
N PHE A 102 -4.71 -1.71 -7.80
CA PHE A 102 -5.48 -2.96 -7.84
C PHE A 102 -5.59 -3.53 -9.25
N GLY A 103 -5.73 -2.68 -10.27
CA GLY A 103 -5.74 -3.09 -11.67
C GLY A 103 -4.46 -3.81 -12.09
N ALA A 104 -3.30 -3.34 -11.62
CA ALA A 104 -2.01 -3.99 -11.87
C ALA A 104 -1.94 -5.39 -11.20
N PHE A 105 -2.37 -5.51 -9.94
CA PHE A 105 -2.37 -6.80 -9.24
C PHE A 105 -3.36 -7.81 -9.84
N PHE A 106 -4.59 -7.38 -10.12
CA PHE A 106 -5.57 -8.26 -10.76
C PHE A 106 -5.17 -8.61 -12.19
N GLY A 107 -4.55 -7.69 -12.92
CA GLY A 107 -3.99 -7.96 -14.24
C GLY A 107 -2.87 -8.99 -14.19
N ALA A 108 -1.96 -8.88 -13.23
CA ALA A 108 -0.89 -9.85 -13.00
C ALA A 108 -1.45 -11.22 -12.59
N LEU A 109 -2.47 -11.25 -11.73
CA LEU A 109 -3.15 -12.50 -11.34
C LEU A 109 -3.84 -13.15 -12.54
N PHE A 110 -4.53 -12.37 -13.35
CA PHE A 110 -5.15 -12.86 -14.60
C PHE A 110 -4.10 -13.44 -15.55
N TYR A 111 -3.00 -12.71 -15.78
CA TYR A 111 -1.90 -13.16 -16.62
C TYR A 111 -1.30 -14.47 -16.09
N ALA A 112 -1.02 -14.56 -14.80
CA ALA A 112 -0.48 -15.75 -14.19
C ALA A 112 -1.43 -16.95 -14.37
N ARG A 113 -2.71 -16.78 -14.03
CA ARG A 113 -3.69 -17.86 -14.04
C ARG A 113 -4.07 -18.32 -15.44
N MET A 114 -4.27 -17.39 -16.37
CA MET A 114 -4.84 -17.70 -17.70
C MET A 114 -3.78 -17.92 -18.77
N ILE A 115 -2.56 -17.44 -18.54
CA ILE A 115 -1.50 -17.49 -19.55
C ILE A 115 -0.28 -18.23 -19.01
N SER A 116 0.40 -17.73 -17.97
CA SER A 116 1.69 -18.28 -17.54
C SER A 116 1.59 -19.72 -17.01
N VAL A 117 0.63 -20.00 -16.14
CA VAL A 117 0.46 -21.34 -15.54
C VAL A 117 0.10 -22.39 -16.61
N PRO A 118 -0.89 -22.16 -17.51
CA PRO A 118 -1.15 -23.06 -18.61
C PRO A 118 0.05 -23.28 -19.54
N TRP A 119 0.80 -22.23 -19.87
CA TRP A 119 1.98 -22.36 -20.72
C TRP A 119 3.10 -23.18 -20.10
N LEU A 120 3.34 -23.03 -18.79
CA LEU A 120 4.29 -23.89 -18.05
C LEU A 120 3.85 -25.34 -18.01
N GLY A 121 2.55 -25.61 -18.03
CA GLY A 121 1.96 -26.94 -18.15
C GLY A 121 1.85 -27.48 -19.58
N GLY A 122 2.46 -26.81 -20.56
CA GLY A 122 2.53 -27.28 -21.95
C GLY A 122 1.34 -26.93 -22.84
N ALA A 123 0.47 -26.02 -22.42
CA ALA A 123 -0.65 -25.57 -23.24
C ALA A 123 -0.17 -24.80 -24.49
N ASP A 124 -1.01 -24.81 -25.50
CA ASP A 124 -0.76 -24.21 -26.82
C ASP A 124 0.54 -24.74 -27.45
N ASN A 125 1.42 -23.83 -27.89
CA ASN A 125 2.70 -24.19 -28.52
C ASN A 125 3.85 -24.39 -27.50
N ASN A 126 3.55 -24.48 -26.20
CA ASN A 126 4.54 -24.58 -25.14
C ASN A 126 4.81 -26.04 -24.65
N PHE A 127 4.39 -27.03 -25.43
CA PHE A 127 4.61 -28.44 -25.10
C PHE A 127 6.08 -28.77 -24.82
N MET A 128 7.02 -28.25 -25.62
CA MET A 128 8.46 -28.49 -25.45
C MET A 128 8.98 -27.81 -24.17
N THR A 129 8.42 -26.67 -23.75
CA THR A 129 8.79 -26.03 -22.48
C THR A 129 8.44 -26.92 -21.29
N HIS A 130 7.27 -27.53 -21.30
CA HIS A 130 6.85 -28.47 -20.28
C HIS A 130 7.70 -29.72 -20.29
N GLU A 131 7.82 -30.39 -21.42
CA GLU A 131 8.50 -31.66 -21.55
C GLU A 131 10.00 -31.58 -21.18
N VAL A 132 10.69 -30.51 -21.58
CA VAL A 132 12.14 -30.36 -21.39
C VAL A 132 12.50 -29.70 -20.07
N LEU A 133 11.75 -28.69 -19.64
CA LEU A 133 12.13 -27.88 -18.46
C LEU A 133 11.37 -28.31 -17.20
N TRP A 134 10.09 -28.62 -17.33
CA TRP A 134 9.20 -28.82 -16.19
C TRP A 134 8.30 -30.07 -16.31
N PRO A 135 8.82 -31.25 -16.60
CA PRO A 135 8.01 -32.43 -16.91
C PRO A 135 7.12 -32.92 -15.75
N SER A 136 7.47 -32.57 -14.53
CA SER A 136 6.71 -32.94 -13.32
C SER A 136 5.73 -31.82 -12.88
N PHE A 137 5.66 -30.70 -13.59
CA PHE A 137 4.79 -29.62 -13.21
C PHE A 137 3.35 -29.81 -13.69
N GLU A 138 2.40 -29.72 -12.79
CA GLU A 138 0.98 -29.75 -13.10
C GLU A 138 0.36 -28.36 -13.01
N ALA A 139 -0.27 -27.91 -14.10
CA ALA A 139 -0.91 -26.58 -14.19
C ALA A 139 -2.26 -26.56 -13.46
N ILE A 140 -2.25 -26.74 -12.14
CA ILE A 140 -3.43 -26.75 -11.29
C ILE A 140 -3.56 -25.43 -10.55
N TRP A 141 -4.78 -24.94 -10.41
CA TRP A 141 -5.08 -23.74 -9.63
C TRP A 141 -5.91 -24.09 -8.39
N PRO A 142 -5.61 -23.54 -7.19
CA PRO A 142 -4.51 -22.60 -6.87
C PRO A 142 -3.13 -23.25 -6.99
N LEU A 143 -2.16 -22.46 -7.49
CA LEU A 143 -0.80 -22.93 -7.68
C LEU A 143 -0.08 -23.00 -6.33
N THR A 144 -0.01 -24.17 -5.74
CA THR A 144 0.68 -24.43 -4.48
C THR A 144 2.05 -25.08 -4.66
N THR A 145 2.33 -25.60 -5.85
CA THR A 145 3.61 -26.18 -6.21
C THR A 145 4.20 -25.43 -7.40
N THR A 146 5.41 -24.92 -7.24
CA THR A 146 6.11 -24.21 -8.32
C THR A 146 6.71 -25.20 -9.34
N PRO A 147 7.03 -24.78 -10.58
CA PRO A 147 7.72 -25.64 -11.53
C PRO A 147 9.05 -26.19 -11.00
N GLY A 148 9.75 -25.45 -10.13
CA GLY A 148 10.97 -25.90 -9.45
C GLY A 148 10.77 -26.92 -8.33
N GLY A 149 9.53 -27.35 -8.06
CA GLY A 149 9.21 -28.35 -7.04
C GLY A 149 9.04 -27.79 -5.63
N GLU A 150 9.17 -26.46 -5.44
CA GLU A 150 8.90 -25.84 -4.14
C GLU A 150 7.39 -25.79 -3.88
N THR A 151 7.01 -26.16 -2.66
CA THR A 151 5.61 -26.16 -2.23
C THR A 151 5.32 -24.98 -1.30
N THR A 152 4.20 -24.31 -1.54
CA THR A 152 3.68 -23.24 -0.70
C THR A 152 2.29 -23.60 -0.19
N GLN A 153 1.88 -23.00 0.92
CA GLN A 153 0.52 -23.15 1.43
C GLN A 153 -0.34 -21.97 1.02
N ALA A 154 -1.57 -22.24 0.60
CA ALA A 154 -2.54 -21.20 0.36
C ALA A 154 -2.83 -20.44 1.67
N MET A 155 -2.83 -19.11 1.62
CA MET A 155 -3.11 -18.28 2.80
C MET A 155 -4.53 -18.55 3.29
N PRO A 156 -4.74 -18.93 4.56
CA PRO A 156 -6.07 -19.06 5.13
C PRO A 156 -6.73 -17.68 5.23
N TRP A 157 -8.05 -17.63 5.08
CA TRP A 157 -8.81 -16.38 5.21
C TRP A 157 -8.88 -15.88 6.66
N GLN A 158 -8.69 -16.78 7.63
CA GLN A 158 -8.67 -16.48 9.07
C GLN A 158 -7.34 -15.81 9.46
N GLY A 159 -7.37 -15.01 10.51
CA GLY A 159 -6.20 -14.30 11.01
C GLY A 159 -6.03 -12.93 10.36
N ILE A 160 -4.85 -12.62 9.84
CA ILE A 160 -4.51 -11.31 9.29
C ILE A 160 -5.48 -10.83 8.18
N PRO A 161 -5.86 -11.64 7.16
CA PRO A 161 -6.78 -11.19 6.13
C PRO A 161 -8.16 -10.81 6.67
N LEU A 162 -8.71 -11.59 7.60
CA LEU A 162 -9.98 -11.29 8.25
C LEU A 162 -9.91 -10.00 9.08
N THR A 163 -8.85 -9.86 9.88
CA THR A 163 -8.61 -8.66 10.69
C THR A 163 -8.53 -7.41 9.82
N ASN A 164 -7.80 -7.49 8.70
CA ASN A 164 -7.68 -6.38 7.75
C ASN A 164 -9.04 -6.02 7.13
N THR A 165 -9.84 -7.01 6.76
CA THR A 165 -11.19 -6.79 6.23
C THR A 165 -12.08 -6.09 7.25
N ILE A 166 -12.05 -6.52 8.53
CA ILE A 166 -12.82 -5.89 9.60
C ILE A 166 -12.38 -4.43 9.80
N LEU A 167 -11.07 -4.16 9.82
CA LEU A 167 -10.55 -2.79 9.93
C LEU A 167 -11.00 -1.89 8.77
N LEU A 168 -10.99 -2.40 7.55
CA LEU A 168 -11.47 -1.65 6.37
C LEU A 168 -12.97 -1.36 6.45
N LEU A 169 -13.78 -2.32 6.88
CA LEU A 169 -15.23 -2.12 7.06
C LEU A 169 -15.52 -1.09 8.17
N LEU A 170 -14.81 -1.16 9.30
CA LEU A 170 -14.93 -0.16 10.37
C LEU A 170 -14.51 1.23 9.89
N SER A 171 -13.42 1.34 9.13
CA SER A 171 -12.99 2.59 8.52
C SER A 171 -14.06 3.17 7.57
N SER A 172 -14.69 2.33 6.77
CA SER A 172 -15.79 2.75 5.89
C SER A 172 -17.00 3.28 6.69
N ILE A 173 -17.38 2.62 7.79
CA ILE A 173 -18.47 3.07 8.65
C ILE A 173 -18.15 4.42 9.28
N THR A 174 -16.96 4.59 9.83
CA THR A 174 -16.55 5.87 10.46
C THR A 174 -16.51 7.00 9.44
N LEU A 175 -16.05 6.75 8.21
CA LEU A 175 -16.08 7.74 7.13
C LEU A 175 -17.52 8.12 6.75
N SER A 176 -18.43 7.15 6.70
CA SER A 176 -19.85 7.41 6.43
C SER A 176 -20.52 8.28 7.50
N LEU A 177 -20.14 8.12 8.77
CA LEU A 177 -20.67 8.91 9.88
C LEU A 177 -20.24 10.39 9.85
N ILE A 178 -19.16 10.74 9.18
CA ILE A 178 -18.70 12.14 9.04
C ILE A 178 -19.72 12.99 8.29
N HIS A 179 -20.56 12.40 7.44
CA HIS A 179 -21.56 13.13 6.68
C HIS A 179 -22.88 13.40 7.46
N ILE A 180 -23.01 12.85 8.64
CA ILE A 180 -24.18 13.04 9.50
C ILE A 180 -23.89 14.09 10.56
#